data_0d1e08feb5377fa731ed3fe31e1752da
#
_entry.id   0d1e08feb5377fa731ed3fe31e1752da
#
_cell.length_a   1.000
_cell.length_b   1.000
_cell.length_c   1.000
_cell.angle_alpha   90.00
_cell.angle_beta   90.00
_cell.angle_gamma   90.00
#
_symmetry.space_group_name_H-M   'P 1'
#
loop_
_entity.id
_entity.type
_entity.pdbx_description
1 polymer ?
#
loop_
_entity_poly.entity_id
_entity_poly.type
_entity_poly.pdbx_seq_one_letter_code
_entity_poly.pdbx_strand_id
1 'polypeptide(L)'
;MGICSRREADRLIEAGRVKIDGRLAKMGENVEGENQVYVDEKRVGQESDIKKVNPILIAVNKPVGIVCTTSTKDRAKNIVEMVGFSQRIYPIGRLDKDSRGLILMTNQGDLVNKIMRAANFHEKEYIVRVNQPLSEEFQRQMEMGVWLSELRVRTRRCRVKILSKDTFSIVLTQGLNRQIRRMCEELGYQVRDLERVRIMNILLGNLLEGSYRELSKTEQSQLKKMLQRGRENG
;
A
#
# COMPACT_ATOMS: atom_id res chain seq x y z
N MET A 1 12.33 9.51 -12.26
CA MET A 1 13.08 9.21 -13.51
C MET A 1 12.78 7.81 -14.07
N GLY A 2 12.46 6.78 -13.33
CA GLY A 2 12.05 5.46 -13.86
C GLY A 2 13.16 4.61 -14.52
N ILE A 3 14.42 4.98 -14.34
CA ILE A 3 15.58 4.34 -14.97
C ILE A 3 15.84 2.95 -14.37
N CYS A 4 15.75 2.84 -13.04
CA CYS A 4 15.98 1.59 -12.33
C CYS A 4 15.15 1.53 -11.02
N SER A 5 15.20 0.42 -10.28
CA SER A 5 14.61 0.33 -8.94
C SER A 5 15.45 1.12 -7.93
N ARG A 6 14.86 1.51 -6.77
CA ARG A 6 15.62 2.15 -5.68
C ARG A 6 16.83 1.33 -5.25
N ARG A 7 16.66 0.04 -5.03
CA ARG A 7 17.77 -0.87 -4.66
C ARG A 7 18.86 -0.95 -5.72
N GLU A 8 18.49 -0.83 -6.97
CA GLU A 8 19.45 -0.80 -8.06
C GLU A 8 20.18 0.55 -8.10
N ALA A 9 19.45 1.66 -7.88
CA ALA A 9 20.07 2.97 -7.73
C ALA A 9 21.08 2.99 -6.56
N ASP A 10 20.70 2.43 -5.41
CA ASP A 10 21.58 2.31 -4.24
C ASP A 10 22.87 1.57 -4.60
N ARG A 11 22.78 0.42 -5.28
CA ARG A 11 23.95 -0.35 -5.75
C ARG A 11 24.84 0.44 -6.73
N LEU A 12 24.21 1.19 -7.64
CA LEU A 12 24.96 2.02 -8.60
C LEU A 12 25.69 3.16 -7.89
N ILE A 13 25.09 3.75 -6.85
CA ILE A 13 25.72 4.78 -6.01
C ILE A 13 26.88 4.20 -5.22
N GLU A 14 26.69 3.06 -4.55
CA GLU A 14 27.72 2.35 -3.81
C GLU A 14 28.91 1.95 -4.70
N ALA A 15 28.63 1.57 -5.96
CA ALA A 15 29.65 1.25 -6.95
C ALA A 15 30.34 2.48 -7.57
N GLY A 16 30.01 3.71 -7.14
CA GLY A 16 30.59 4.94 -7.66
C GLY A 16 30.20 5.27 -9.11
N ARG A 17 29.13 4.64 -9.63
CA ARG A 17 28.66 4.77 -11.02
C ARG A 17 27.67 5.90 -11.24
N VAL A 18 27.30 6.62 -10.18
CA VAL A 18 26.36 7.75 -10.23
C VAL A 18 27.07 9.05 -9.89
N LYS A 19 26.93 10.04 -10.75
CA LYS A 19 27.42 11.42 -10.50
C LYS A 19 26.25 12.39 -10.50
N ILE A 20 26.33 13.41 -9.64
CA ILE A 20 25.42 14.53 -9.58
C ILE A 20 26.28 15.78 -9.73
N ASP A 21 26.00 16.59 -10.77
CA ASP A 21 26.74 17.82 -11.09
C ASP A 21 28.26 17.61 -11.12
N GLY A 22 28.69 16.50 -11.73
CA GLY A 22 30.09 16.13 -11.90
C GLY A 22 30.77 15.46 -10.72
N ARG A 23 30.16 15.38 -9.52
CA ARG A 23 30.69 14.70 -8.33
C ARG A 23 29.99 13.38 -8.07
N LEU A 24 30.64 12.46 -7.38
CA LEU A 24 30.04 11.19 -6.98
C LEU A 24 28.83 11.43 -6.06
N ALA A 25 27.73 10.75 -6.37
CA ALA A 25 26.52 10.78 -5.56
C ALA A 25 26.72 10.08 -4.22
N LYS A 26 26.03 10.55 -3.17
CA LYS A 26 26.04 9.94 -1.85
C LYS A 26 24.70 9.19 -1.61
N MET A 27 24.76 8.11 -0.81
CA MET A 27 23.57 7.36 -0.41
C MET A 27 22.57 8.28 0.31
N GLY A 28 21.28 8.20 -0.14
CA GLY A 28 20.21 9.00 0.44
C GLY A 28 20.20 10.47 0.05
N GLU A 29 21.05 10.89 -0.87
CA GLU A 29 21.10 12.26 -1.36
C GLU A 29 19.83 12.60 -2.16
N ASN A 30 19.24 13.77 -1.87
CA ASN A 30 18.11 14.30 -2.63
C ASN A 30 18.61 15.02 -3.89
N VAL A 31 17.97 14.72 -5.01
CA VAL A 31 18.23 15.36 -6.30
C VAL A 31 17.07 16.29 -6.63
N GLU A 32 17.36 17.55 -6.89
CA GLU A 32 16.40 18.56 -7.33
C GLU A 32 16.34 18.62 -8.86
N GLY A 33 15.29 19.25 -9.40
CA GLY A 33 15.01 19.25 -10.84
C GLY A 33 16.11 19.85 -11.71
N GLU A 34 16.96 20.70 -11.15
CA GLU A 34 18.06 21.38 -11.85
C GLU A 34 19.36 20.56 -11.88
N ASN A 35 19.50 19.56 -10.99
CA ASN A 35 20.71 18.76 -10.93
C ASN A 35 20.90 17.88 -12.17
N GLN A 36 22.12 17.82 -12.64
CA GLN A 36 22.51 16.94 -13.74
C GLN A 36 22.97 15.59 -13.17
N VAL A 37 22.22 14.53 -13.47
CA VAL A 37 22.52 13.17 -13.01
C VAL A 37 23.11 12.36 -14.15
N TYR A 38 24.22 11.68 -13.87
CA TYR A 38 24.90 10.77 -14.79
C TYR A 38 24.96 9.37 -14.19
N VAL A 39 24.73 8.36 -15.02
CA VAL A 39 24.95 6.94 -14.70
C VAL A 39 25.87 6.38 -15.79
N ASP A 40 27.01 5.82 -15.41
CA ASP A 40 28.04 5.35 -16.34
C ASP A 40 28.40 6.39 -17.40
N GLU A 41 28.66 7.63 -16.96
CA GLU A 41 29.01 8.80 -17.79
C GLU A 41 27.88 9.23 -18.77
N LYS A 42 26.72 8.56 -18.78
CA LYS A 42 25.56 8.97 -19.57
C LYS A 42 24.64 9.84 -18.74
N ARG A 43 24.32 11.02 -19.23
CA ARG A 43 23.33 11.91 -18.59
C ARG A 43 21.97 11.22 -18.62
N VAL A 44 21.28 11.24 -17.48
CA VAL A 44 19.96 10.62 -17.30
C VAL A 44 18.95 11.63 -16.78
N GLY A 45 17.67 11.43 -17.08
CA GLY A 45 16.60 12.30 -16.59
C GLY A 45 16.41 13.59 -17.39
N GLN A 46 16.92 13.67 -18.60
CA GLN A 46 16.52 14.75 -19.52
C GLN A 46 15.04 14.61 -19.89
N GLU A 47 14.39 15.72 -20.25
CA GLU A 47 12.98 15.67 -20.71
C GLU A 47 12.76 14.70 -21.87
N SER A 48 13.76 14.52 -22.74
CA SER A 48 13.79 13.53 -23.82
C SER A 48 13.79 12.08 -23.33
N ASP A 49 14.38 11.81 -22.17
CA ASP A 49 14.49 10.46 -21.57
C ASP A 49 13.27 10.12 -20.74
N ILE A 50 12.54 11.13 -20.27
CA ILE A 50 11.28 11.00 -19.58
C ILE A 50 10.23 10.75 -20.67
N LYS A 51 10.12 9.50 -21.16
CA LYS A 51 8.89 9.11 -21.85
C LYS A 51 7.75 9.63 -20.99
N LYS A 52 6.86 10.46 -21.55
CA LYS A 52 5.63 10.91 -20.87
C LYS A 52 4.83 9.65 -20.53
N VAL A 53 5.18 9.02 -19.43
CA VAL A 53 4.49 7.84 -18.94
C VAL A 53 3.18 8.37 -18.36
N ASN A 54 2.08 8.09 -19.03
CA ASN A 54 0.77 8.46 -18.53
C ASN A 54 0.62 7.94 -17.08
N PRO A 55 0.19 8.78 -16.15
CA PRO A 55 -0.02 8.37 -14.77
C PRO A 55 -1.07 7.28 -14.71
N ILE A 56 -0.70 6.15 -14.12
CA ILE A 56 -1.58 4.99 -13.92
C ILE A 56 -1.94 4.92 -12.45
N LEU A 57 -3.22 4.78 -12.16
CA LEU A 57 -3.75 4.47 -10.85
C LEU A 57 -4.98 3.58 -11.02
N ILE A 58 -4.86 2.34 -10.60
CA ILE A 58 -5.90 1.32 -10.72
C ILE A 58 -6.28 0.74 -9.37
N ALA A 59 -7.54 0.33 -9.26
CA ALA A 59 -8.08 -0.48 -8.18
C ALA A 59 -8.10 -1.95 -8.62
N VAL A 60 -7.57 -2.83 -7.79
CA VAL A 60 -7.47 -4.27 -8.06
C VAL A 60 -8.17 -5.02 -6.95
N ASN A 61 -8.95 -6.03 -7.26
CA ASN A 61 -9.49 -6.99 -6.29
C ASN A 61 -8.55 -8.19 -6.21
N LYS A 62 -7.69 -8.18 -5.20
CA LYS A 62 -6.72 -9.27 -4.98
C LYS A 62 -7.41 -10.50 -4.40
N PRO A 63 -7.35 -11.68 -5.03
CA PRO A 63 -7.81 -12.92 -4.42
C PRO A 63 -6.85 -13.44 -3.35
N VAL A 64 -7.31 -14.39 -2.55
CA VAL A 64 -6.45 -15.17 -1.65
C VAL A 64 -5.41 -15.95 -2.47
N GLY A 65 -4.23 -16.18 -1.90
CA GLY A 65 -3.14 -16.95 -2.54
C GLY A 65 -2.13 -16.09 -3.31
N ILE A 66 -2.48 -14.86 -3.68
CA ILE A 66 -1.60 -13.92 -4.39
C ILE A 66 -0.79 -13.10 -3.40
N VAL A 67 0.52 -12.93 -3.65
CA VAL A 67 1.41 -12.11 -2.82
C VAL A 67 1.57 -10.70 -3.38
N CYS A 68 1.57 -9.70 -2.49
CA CYS A 68 1.79 -8.30 -2.84
C CYS A 68 3.29 -7.98 -2.89
N THR A 69 3.98 -8.45 -3.94
CA THR A 69 5.40 -8.19 -4.19
C THR A 69 5.63 -7.87 -5.67
N THR A 70 6.71 -7.17 -5.94
CA THR A 70 7.26 -6.98 -7.30
C THR A 70 8.42 -7.94 -7.57
N SER A 71 8.80 -8.77 -6.60
CA SER A 71 9.87 -9.77 -6.72
C SER A 71 9.34 -11.02 -7.43
N THR A 72 10.12 -11.53 -8.38
CA THR A 72 9.88 -12.80 -9.08
C THR A 72 10.58 -13.97 -8.40
N LYS A 73 11.24 -13.74 -7.26
CA LYS A 73 11.99 -14.77 -6.52
C LYS A 73 11.09 -15.74 -5.75
N ASP A 74 9.87 -15.32 -5.42
CA ASP A 74 8.89 -16.19 -4.77
C ASP A 74 8.21 -17.09 -5.79
N ARG A 75 8.08 -18.39 -5.47
CA ARG A 75 7.33 -19.35 -6.30
C ARG A 75 5.83 -19.07 -6.37
N ALA A 76 5.31 -18.23 -5.47
CA ALA A 76 3.90 -17.86 -5.45
C ALA A 76 3.61 -16.77 -6.49
N LYS A 77 2.50 -16.93 -7.24
CA LYS A 77 2.02 -15.91 -8.18
C LYS A 77 1.85 -14.56 -7.47
N ASN A 78 2.47 -13.53 -8.02
CA ASN A 78 2.43 -12.19 -7.43
C ASN A 78 1.36 -11.31 -8.12
N ILE A 79 1.02 -10.20 -7.46
CA ILE A 79 -0.05 -9.31 -7.92
C ILE A 79 0.27 -8.61 -9.25
N VAL A 80 1.54 -8.35 -9.54
CA VAL A 80 1.95 -7.71 -10.80
C VAL A 80 1.75 -8.66 -11.98
N GLU A 81 2.14 -9.92 -11.81
CA GLU A 81 1.90 -10.99 -12.79
C GLU A 81 0.40 -11.26 -12.98
N MET A 82 -0.38 -11.25 -11.89
CA MET A 82 -1.82 -11.46 -11.96
C MET A 82 -2.51 -10.37 -12.78
N VAL A 83 -2.15 -9.10 -12.57
CA VAL A 83 -2.74 -7.96 -13.28
C VAL A 83 -2.30 -7.91 -14.74
N GLY A 84 -1.06 -8.32 -15.06
CA GLY A 84 -0.55 -8.39 -16.43
C GLY A 84 -0.53 -7.03 -17.15
N PHE A 85 -0.32 -5.92 -16.44
CA PHE A 85 -0.34 -4.59 -17.04
C PHE A 85 0.88 -4.38 -17.93
N SER A 86 0.70 -3.75 -19.10
CA SER A 86 1.77 -3.55 -20.09
C SER A 86 2.91 -2.65 -19.62
N GLN A 87 2.63 -1.74 -18.69
CA GLN A 87 3.61 -0.85 -18.09
C GLN A 87 3.95 -1.31 -16.67
N ARG A 88 5.14 -0.96 -16.20
CA ARG A 88 5.57 -1.27 -14.84
C ARG A 88 4.71 -0.51 -13.83
N ILE A 89 3.94 -1.26 -13.06
CA ILE A 89 3.16 -0.76 -11.92
C ILE A 89 3.55 -1.52 -10.65
N TYR A 90 3.26 -0.92 -9.51
CA TYR A 90 3.52 -1.53 -8.20
C TYR A 90 2.39 -1.24 -7.22
N PRO A 91 2.16 -2.14 -6.25
CA PRO A 91 1.08 -1.99 -5.28
C PRO A 91 1.34 -0.85 -4.30
N ILE A 92 0.28 -0.13 -3.95
CA ILE A 92 0.25 0.86 -2.87
C ILE A 92 -0.06 0.13 -1.57
N GLY A 93 0.98 -0.22 -0.85
CA GLY A 93 0.89 -1.06 0.34
C GLY A 93 0.75 -2.53 0.03
N ARG A 94 0.31 -3.28 1.05
CA ARG A 94 0.27 -4.74 0.97
C ARG A 94 -1.05 -5.26 1.55
N LEU A 95 -1.46 -6.42 1.06
CA LEU A 95 -2.36 -7.38 1.70
C LEU A 95 -1.59 -8.69 1.86
N ASP A 96 -1.85 -9.40 2.94
CA ASP A 96 -1.26 -10.70 3.17
C ASP A 96 -1.74 -11.72 2.12
N LYS A 97 -1.00 -12.81 1.94
CA LYS A 97 -1.34 -13.87 0.99
C LYS A 97 -2.71 -14.47 1.26
N ASP A 98 -3.05 -14.61 2.54
CA ASP A 98 -4.31 -15.19 3.05
C ASP A 98 -5.44 -14.15 3.23
N SER A 99 -5.27 -12.92 2.71
CA SER A 99 -6.26 -11.85 2.72
C SER A 99 -6.62 -11.45 1.30
N ARG A 100 -7.84 -10.95 1.09
CA ARG A 100 -8.37 -10.57 -0.23
C ARG A 100 -8.90 -9.13 -0.24
N GLY A 101 -9.34 -8.68 -1.40
CA GLY A 101 -10.02 -7.40 -1.59
C GLY A 101 -9.14 -6.30 -2.19
N LEU A 102 -9.53 -5.07 -1.94
CA LEU A 102 -9.02 -3.87 -2.60
C LEU A 102 -7.54 -3.63 -2.34
N ILE A 103 -6.78 -3.49 -3.42
CA ILE A 103 -5.44 -2.90 -3.41
C ILE A 103 -5.32 -1.91 -4.56
N LEU A 104 -4.64 -0.80 -4.32
CA LEU A 104 -4.34 0.17 -5.37
C LEU A 104 -2.99 -0.14 -5.98
N MET A 105 -2.83 0.05 -7.29
CA MET A 105 -1.54 -0.06 -7.99
C MET A 105 -1.30 1.17 -8.85
N THR A 106 -0.04 1.56 -8.98
CA THR A 106 0.36 2.78 -9.68
C THR A 106 1.77 2.66 -10.27
N ASN A 107 2.07 3.51 -11.26
CA ASN A 107 3.44 3.75 -11.74
C ASN A 107 4.09 5.00 -11.10
N GLN A 108 3.39 5.69 -10.18
CA GLN A 108 3.84 6.92 -9.52
C GLN A 108 4.37 6.63 -8.11
N GLY A 109 5.70 6.61 -7.92
CA GLY A 109 6.34 6.29 -6.63
C GLY A 109 5.95 7.25 -5.49
N ASP A 110 5.80 8.53 -5.80
CA ASP A 110 5.44 9.54 -4.80
C ASP A 110 4.04 9.33 -4.23
N LEU A 111 3.10 8.83 -5.05
CA LEU A 111 1.74 8.54 -4.62
C LEU A 111 1.72 7.42 -3.58
N VAL A 112 2.59 6.41 -3.74
CA VAL A 112 2.74 5.33 -2.74
C VAL A 112 3.10 5.89 -1.38
N ASN A 113 4.13 6.73 -1.33
CA ASN A 113 4.59 7.32 -0.08
C ASN A 113 3.51 8.19 0.57
N LYS A 114 2.77 8.99 -0.23
CA LYS A 114 1.70 9.85 0.28
C LYS A 114 0.55 9.05 0.90
N ILE A 115 0.14 7.96 0.27
CA ILE A 115 -0.98 7.11 0.74
C ILE A 115 -0.55 6.24 1.93
N MET A 116 0.71 5.77 1.96
CA MET A 116 1.16 4.77 2.94
C MET A 116 1.72 5.35 4.24
N ARG A 117 2.05 6.64 4.30
CA ARG A 117 2.56 7.25 5.53
C ARG A 117 1.56 7.11 6.67
N ALA A 118 1.96 6.41 7.74
CA ALA A 118 1.13 6.19 8.92
C ALA A 118 0.73 7.49 9.65
N ALA A 119 1.55 8.55 9.52
CA ALA A 119 1.25 9.88 10.05
C ALA A 119 0.03 10.54 9.41
N ASN A 120 -0.35 10.16 8.20
CA ASN A 120 -1.47 10.77 7.48
C ASN A 120 -2.85 10.21 7.88
N PHE A 121 -2.92 9.25 8.78
CA PHE A 121 -4.17 8.65 9.29
C PHE A 121 -5.16 8.20 8.20
N HIS A 122 -4.67 7.77 7.04
CA HIS A 122 -5.52 7.33 5.94
C HIS A 122 -6.28 6.05 6.28
N GLU A 123 -7.60 6.14 6.23
CA GLU A 123 -8.50 5.05 6.58
C GLU A 123 -8.47 3.90 5.59
N LYS A 124 -8.53 2.70 6.13
CA LYS A 124 -8.76 1.45 5.40
C LYS A 124 -9.85 0.67 6.13
N GLU A 125 -10.82 0.18 5.39
CA GLU A 125 -11.94 -0.59 5.94
C GLU A 125 -11.88 -2.02 5.49
N TYR A 126 -12.18 -2.91 6.43
CA TYR A 126 -12.15 -4.35 6.22
C TYR A 126 -13.44 -4.98 6.71
N ILE A 127 -13.89 -6.03 6.01
CA ILE A 127 -14.89 -6.97 6.48
C ILE A 127 -14.13 -8.22 6.95
N VAL A 128 -14.44 -8.65 8.16
CA VAL A 128 -13.71 -9.74 8.83
C VAL A 128 -14.70 -10.77 9.36
N ARG A 129 -14.50 -12.03 9.00
CA ARG A 129 -15.24 -13.15 9.56
C ARG A 129 -14.34 -13.96 10.48
N VAL A 130 -14.86 -14.32 11.64
CA VAL A 130 -14.13 -15.07 12.68
C VAL A 130 -14.74 -16.45 12.91
N ASN A 131 -14.13 -17.25 13.78
CA ASN A 131 -14.48 -18.64 14.04
C ASN A 131 -15.63 -18.86 15.03
N GLN A 132 -16.07 -17.79 15.72
CA GLN A 132 -17.04 -17.89 16.81
C GLN A 132 -17.88 -16.61 16.93
N PRO A 133 -19.02 -16.64 17.66
CA PRO A 133 -19.89 -15.49 17.83
C PRO A 133 -19.17 -14.31 18.47
N LEU A 134 -19.45 -13.12 17.93
CA LEU A 134 -18.97 -11.84 18.43
C LEU A 134 -19.80 -11.38 19.63
N SER A 135 -19.16 -10.70 20.58
CA SER A 135 -19.80 -10.05 21.73
C SER A 135 -19.61 -8.53 21.67
N GLU A 136 -20.45 -7.82 22.42
CA GLU A 136 -20.26 -6.35 22.62
C GLU A 136 -18.92 -6.05 23.29
N GLU A 137 -18.45 -6.94 24.19
CA GLU A 137 -17.15 -6.82 24.83
C GLU A 137 -16.00 -6.90 23.81
N PHE A 138 -16.08 -7.84 22.87
CA PHE A 138 -15.12 -7.91 21.74
C PHE A 138 -15.07 -6.59 20.98
N GLN A 139 -16.25 -6.06 20.59
CA GLN A 139 -16.31 -4.79 19.85
C GLN A 139 -15.63 -3.66 20.64
N ARG A 140 -15.97 -3.50 21.91
CA ARG A 140 -15.43 -2.46 22.78
C ARG A 140 -13.92 -2.57 22.94
N GLN A 141 -13.38 -3.77 23.17
CA GLN A 141 -11.95 -4.00 23.30
C GLN A 141 -11.20 -3.70 22.00
N MET A 142 -11.74 -4.12 20.84
CA MET A 142 -11.18 -3.80 19.53
C MET A 142 -11.10 -2.28 19.29
N GLU A 143 -12.18 -1.54 19.61
CA GLU A 143 -12.26 -0.08 19.43
C GLU A 143 -11.29 0.69 20.31
N MET A 144 -11.06 0.25 21.53
CA MET A 144 -10.12 0.87 22.46
C MET A 144 -8.65 0.66 22.08
N GLY A 145 -8.40 -0.26 21.15
CA GLY A 145 -7.07 -0.69 20.75
C GLY A 145 -6.54 -1.83 21.64
N VAL A 146 -5.97 -2.82 20.98
CA VAL A 146 -5.50 -4.08 21.58
C VAL A 146 -3.98 -4.04 21.74
N TRP A 147 -3.47 -4.56 22.85
CA TRP A 147 -2.05 -4.79 23.06
C TRP A 147 -1.63 -6.01 22.24
N LEU A 148 -0.68 -5.84 21.35
CA LEU A 148 -0.14 -6.92 20.51
C LEU A 148 1.15 -7.45 21.13
N SER A 149 1.08 -8.59 21.80
CA SER A 149 2.16 -9.15 22.59
C SER A 149 3.43 -9.41 21.79
N GLU A 150 3.33 -9.97 20.57
CA GLU A 150 4.47 -10.22 19.69
C GLU A 150 5.17 -8.93 19.20
N LEU A 151 4.41 -7.86 18.94
CA LEU A 151 4.94 -6.61 18.42
C LEU A 151 5.28 -5.62 19.53
N ARG A 152 4.91 -5.92 20.79
CA ARG A 152 5.08 -5.07 21.97
C ARG A 152 4.54 -3.65 21.75
N VAL A 153 3.36 -3.54 21.15
CA VAL A 153 2.72 -2.26 20.82
C VAL A 153 1.20 -2.35 21.03
N ARG A 154 0.60 -1.27 21.49
CA ARG A 154 -0.84 -1.11 21.50
C ARG A 154 -1.30 -0.53 20.16
N THR A 155 -2.34 -1.12 19.57
CA THR A 155 -2.92 -0.56 18.33
C THR A 155 -3.63 0.77 18.62
N ARG A 156 -3.77 1.60 17.61
CA ARG A 156 -4.58 2.82 17.71
C ARG A 156 -6.05 2.45 17.92
N ARG A 157 -6.81 3.37 18.51
CA ARG A 157 -8.27 3.30 18.50
C ARG A 157 -8.79 3.18 17.07
N CYS A 158 -9.86 2.43 16.90
CA CYS A 158 -10.48 2.17 15.61
C CYS A 158 -12.01 2.16 15.73
N ARG A 159 -12.70 2.08 14.61
CA ARG A 159 -14.16 1.89 14.59
C ARG A 159 -14.46 0.46 14.21
N VAL A 160 -15.35 -0.18 14.95
CA VAL A 160 -15.80 -1.55 14.72
C VAL A 160 -17.34 -1.58 14.71
N LYS A 161 -17.90 -2.34 13.78
CA LYS A 161 -19.35 -2.56 13.71
C LYS A 161 -19.61 -4.04 13.50
N ILE A 162 -20.35 -4.68 14.39
CA ILE A 162 -20.83 -6.05 14.21
C ILE A 162 -21.89 -6.06 13.10
N LEU A 163 -21.68 -6.89 12.09
CA LEU A 163 -22.55 -7.02 10.91
C LEU A 163 -23.43 -8.25 11.00
N SER A 164 -22.89 -9.33 11.58
CA SER A 164 -23.61 -10.59 11.84
C SER A 164 -23.01 -11.29 13.04
N LYS A 165 -23.48 -12.49 13.33
CA LYS A 165 -23.05 -13.29 14.48
C LYS A 165 -21.52 -13.47 14.57
N ASP A 166 -20.85 -13.61 13.45
CA ASP A 166 -19.41 -13.92 13.34
C ASP A 166 -18.64 -12.96 12.41
N THR A 167 -19.27 -11.88 11.97
CA THR A 167 -18.71 -10.95 10.98
C THR A 167 -18.81 -9.52 11.46
N PHE A 168 -17.71 -8.76 11.32
CA PHE A 168 -17.66 -7.34 11.65
C PHE A 168 -16.93 -6.52 10.58
N SER A 169 -17.22 -5.23 10.53
CA SER A 169 -16.38 -4.26 9.82
C SER A 169 -15.44 -3.56 10.80
N ILE A 170 -14.24 -3.23 10.31
CA ILE A 170 -13.25 -2.46 11.06
C ILE A 170 -12.58 -1.41 10.18
N VAL A 171 -12.47 -0.18 10.72
CA VAL A 171 -11.79 0.93 10.04
C VAL A 171 -10.52 1.28 10.79
N LEU A 172 -9.39 1.12 10.12
CA LEU A 172 -8.05 1.37 10.67
C LEU A 172 -7.37 2.57 9.98
N THR A 173 -6.60 3.33 10.76
CA THR A 173 -5.72 4.42 10.28
C THR A 173 -4.24 4.07 10.33
N GLN A 174 -3.89 2.86 10.73
CA GLN A 174 -2.53 2.31 10.75
C GLN A 174 -2.50 0.96 10.05
N GLY A 175 -1.30 0.39 9.88
CA GLY A 175 -1.12 -0.91 9.23
C GLY A 175 0.10 -1.63 9.79
N LEU A 176 -0.03 -2.24 10.96
CA LEU A 176 0.98 -3.12 11.53
C LEU A 176 0.94 -4.48 10.81
N ASN A 177 2.03 -5.22 10.90
CA ASN A 177 2.09 -6.57 10.33
C ASN A 177 0.96 -7.45 10.88
N ARG A 178 0.09 -7.95 9.99
CA ARG A 178 -1.07 -8.82 10.29
C ARG A 178 -1.96 -8.29 11.42
N GLN A 179 -2.11 -6.95 11.51
CA GLN A 179 -2.71 -6.26 12.66
C GLN A 179 -4.06 -6.82 13.07
N ILE A 180 -5.03 -6.95 12.16
CA ILE A 180 -6.39 -7.41 12.48
C ILE A 180 -6.38 -8.84 12.99
N ARG A 181 -5.59 -9.73 12.38
CA ARG A 181 -5.47 -11.13 12.82
C ARG A 181 -4.91 -11.22 14.24
N ARG A 182 -3.84 -10.46 14.52
CA ARG A 182 -3.25 -10.39 15.87
C ARG A 182 -4.21 -9.79 16.89
N MET A 183 -4.94 -8.72 16.54
CA MET A 183 -5.96 -8.16 17.43
C MET A 183 -7.04 -9.20 17.79
N CYS A 184 -7.50 -9.97 16.81
CA CYS A 184 -8.47 -11.05 17.05
C CYS A 184 -7.86 -12.17 17.92
N GLU A 185 -6.63 -12.59 17.63
CA GLU A 185 -5.91 -13.64 18.38
C GLU A 185 -5.71 -13.26 19.85
N GLU A 186 -5.32 -12.03 20.16
CA GLU A 186 -5.19 -11.53 21.54
C GLU A 186 -6.52 -11.53 22.31
N LEU A 187 -7.65 -11.47 21.60
CA LEU A 187 -9.00 -11.54 22.17
C LEU A 187 -9.60 -12.96 22.12
N GLY A 188 -8.82 -13.98 21.72
CA GLY A 188 -9.26 -15.37 21.65
C GLY A 188 -10.07 -15.75 20.40
N TYR A 189 -10.02 -14.93 19.34
CA TYR A 189 -10.71 -15.17 18.06
C TYR A 189 -9.73 -15.52 16.95
N GLN A 190 -10.18 -16.34 16.00
CA GLN A 190 -9.41 -16.67 14.77
C GLN A 190 -10.10 -16.10 13.54
N VAL A 191 -9.38 -15.33 12.74
CA VAL A 191 -9.88 -14.79 11.47
C VAL A 191 -9.98 -15.90 10.43
N ARG A 192 -11.19 -16.12 9.90
CA ARG A 192 -11.50 -17.09 8.82
C ARG A 192 -11.45 -16.45 7.44
N ASP A 193 -11.94 -15.19 7.34
CA ASP A 193 -11.87 -14.40 6.11
C ASP A 193 -11.56 -12.95 6.42
N LEU A 194 -10.78 -12.29 5.58
CA LEU A 194 -10.41 -10.89 5.71
C LEU A 194 -10.39 -10.24 4.34
N GLU A 195 -11.33 -9.32 4.12
CA GLU A 195 -11.48 -8.59 2.88
C GLU A 195 -11.33 -7.09 3.11
N ARG A 196 -10.41 -6.43 2.38
CA ARG A 196 -10.33 -4.97 2.38
C ARG A 196 -11.30 -4.40 1.36
N VAL A 197 -12.31 -3.66 1.83
CA VAL A 197 -13.40 -3.13 1.00
C VAL A 197 -13.23 -1.65 0.65
N ARG A 198 -12.37 -0.91 1.39
CA ARG A 198 -12.14 0.52 1.14
C ARG A 198 -10.71 0.95 1.48
N ILE A 199 -10.19 1.87 0.68
CA ILE A 199 -8.97 2.65 0.95
C ILE A 199 -9.33 4.12 0.73
N MET A 200 -9.30 4.94 1.80
CA MET A 200 -9.71 6.34 1.75
C MET A 200 -11.12 6.49 1.13
N ASN A 201 -11.25 7.15 -0.01
CA ASN A 201 -12.51 7.31 -0.76
C ASN A 201 -12.73 6.23 -1.83
N ILE A 202 -11.79 5.33 -2.04
CA ILE A 202 -11.89 4.29 -3.08
C ILE A 202 -12.54 3.05 -2.49
N LEU A 203 -13.65 2.62 -3.08
CA LEU A 203 -14.39 1.42 -2.70
C LEU A 203 -14.05 0.25 -3.63
N LEU A 204 -14.06 -0.96 -3.07
CA LEU A 204 -14.00 -2.20 -3.84
C LEU A 204 -15.22 -2.32 -4.76
N GLY A 205 -16.42 -2.06 -4.24
CA GLY A 205 -17.69 -2.19 -4.97
C GLY A 205 -17.86 -3.60 -5.54
N ASN A 206 -18.38 -3.67 -6.76
CA ASN A 206 -18.65 -4.93 -7.47
C ASN A 206 -17.46 -5.41 -8.33
N LEU A 207 -16.25 -4.96 -8.06
CA LEU A 207 -15.08 -5.39 -8.81
C LEU A 207 -14.82 -6.89 -8.57
N LEU A 208 -14.82 -7.69 -9.63
CA LEU A 208 -14.63 -9.14 -9.53
C LEU A 208 -13.21 -9.49 -9.02
N GLU A 209 -13.10 -10.57 -8.27
CA GLU A 209 -11.79 -11.07 -7.82
C GLU A 209 -10.85 -11.35 -9.01
N GLY A 210 -9.59 -11.00 -8.86
CA GLY A 210 -8.58 -11.11 -9.90
C GLY A 210 -8.64 -10.03 -10.98
N SER A 211 -9.66 -9.17 -10.96
CA SER A 211 -9.85 -8.09 -11.93
C SER A 211 -9.33 -6.75 -11.42
N TYR A 212 -9.16 -5.79 -12.33
CA TYR A 212 -8.85 -4.41 -12.01
C TYR A 212 -9.72 -3.43 -12.81
N ARG A 213 -9.80 -2.20 -12.32
CA ARG A 213 -10.42 -1.07 -13.02
C ARG A 213 -9.60 0.19 -12.83
N GLU A 214 -9.68 1.11 -13.76
CA GLU A 214 -9.20 2.47 -13.54
C GLU A 214 -10.06 3.20 -12.50
N LEU A 215 -9.47 4.14 -11.80
CA LEU A 215 -10.23 5.03 -10.93
C LEU A 215 -10.96 6.08 -11.77
N SER A 216 -12.22 6.35 -11.45
CA SER A 216 -12.98 7.43 -12.07
C SER A 216 -12.33 8.80 -11.81
N LYS A 217 -12.61 9.77 -12.67
CA LYS A 217 -12.12 11.16 -12.49
C LYS A 217 -12.54 11.74 -11.13
N THR A 218 -13.73 11.41 -10.66
CA THR A 218 -14.24 11.83 -9.35
C THR A 218 -13.43 11.20 -8.21
N GLU A 219 -13.18 9.89 -8.25
CA GLU A 219 -12.36 9.19 -7.26
C GLU A 219 -10.94 9.79 -7.20
N GLN A 220 -10.32 10.02 -8.37
CA GLN A 220 -8.99 10.61 -8.44
C GLN A 220 -8.96 12.03 -7.86
N SER A 221 -9.96 12.87 -8.19
CA SER A 221 -10.04 14.24 -7.69
C SER A 221 -10.21 14.27 -6.16
N GLN A 222 -11.11 13.44 -5.62
CA GLN A 222 -11.32 13.32 -4.17
C GLN A 222 -10.08 12.81 -3.46
N LEU A 223 -9.43 11.76 -4.00
CA LEU A 223 -8.18 11.22 -3.45
C LEU A 223 -7.09 12.31 -3.38
N LYS A 224 -6.92 13.08 -4.45
CA LYS A 224 -5.95 14.19 -4.50
C LYS A 224 -6.22 15.24 -3.42
N LYS A 225 -7.48 15.65 -3.22
CA LYS A 225 -7.88 16.59 -2.17
C LYS A 225 -7.57 16.04 -0.77
N MET A 226 -7.86 14.77 -0.51
CA MET A 226 -7.57 14.13 0.79
C MET A 226 -6.07 14.08 1.08
N LEU A 227 -5.25 13.79 0.05
CA LEU A 227 -3.79 13.75 0.17
C LEU A 227 -3.14 15.12 0.37
N GLN A 228 -3.80 16.21 -0.01
CA GLN A 228 -3.36 17.59 0.25
C GLN A 228 -3.64 18.00 1.69
N ARG A 229 -4.85 17.72 2.21
CA ARG A 229 -5.25 18.06 3.60
C ARG A 229 -4.40 17.35 4.66
N GLY A 230 -3.90 16.16 4.41
CA GLY A 230 -3.00 15.46 5.32
C GLY A 230 -1.62 16.12 5.49
N ARG A 231 -1.27 17.14 4.68
CA ARG A 231 -0.03 17.90 4.79
C ARG A 231 -0.15 19.13 5.70
N GLU A 232 -1.36 19.63 5.91
CA GLU A 232 -1.61 20.85 6.70
C GLU A 232 -1.76 20.57 8.21
N ASN A 233 -1.94 19.29 8.57
CA ASN A 233 -2.17 18.84 9.95
C ASN A 233 -1.02 17.96 10.52
N GLY A 234 0.17 17.98 9.88
CA GLY A 234 1.30 17.13 10.28
C GLY A 234 2.57 17.94 10.60
#